data_ff4c4ea51dea872392530a3df344c9e4
#
_entry.id   ff4c4ea51dea872392530a3df344c9e4
#
_cell.length_a   1.000
_cell.length_b   1.000
_cell.length_c   1.000
_cell.angle_alpha   90.00
_cell.angle_beta   90.00
_cell.angle_gamma   90.00
#
_symmetry.space_group_name_H-M   'P 1'
#
loop_
_entity.id
_entity.type
_entity.pdbx_description
1 polymer ?
#
loop_
_entity_poly.entity_id
_entity_poly.type
_entity_poly.pdbx_seq_one_letter_code
_entity_poly.pdbx_strand_id
1 'polypeptide(L)'
;MSIPQQRVAEQIQSILSTLLLREVSDPRLKQVTVTSVKLDVEMQYATIQVNALGDESRQDEVMAGLDRAKGFLRREVSKRLKIRNAPELNFKW
;
A
#
# COMPACT_ATOMS: atom_id res chain seq x y z
N MET A 1 0.16 8.27 -24.90
CA MET A 1 1.36 7.60 -24.33
C MET A 1 0.99 7.05 -22.95
N SER A 2 1.20 5.77 -22.74
CA SER A 2 0.84 5.16 -21.46
C SER A 2 1.93 5.45 -20.43
N ILE A 3 1.50 5.64 -19.18
CA ILE A 3 2.43 5.83 -18.07
C ILE A 3 3.08 4.49 -17.78
N PRO A 4 4.43 4.43 -17.68
CA PRO A 4 5.10 3.18 -17.36
C PRO A 4 4.60 2.59 -16.03
N GLN A 5 4.49 1.28 -15.97
CA GLN A 5 4.06 0.59 -14.76
C GLN A 5 4.90 1.00 -13.55
N GLN A 6 6.20 1.14 -13.73
CA GLN A 6 7.09 1.51 -12.64
C GLN A 6 6.74 2.88 -12.06
N ARG A 7 6.35 3.84 -12.92
CA ARG A 7 5.97 5.16 -12.45
C ARG A 7 4.67 5.10 -11.63
N VAL A 8 3.70 4.32 -12.08
CA VAL A 8 2.45 4.15 -11.34
C VAL A 8 2.75 3.47 -10.00
N ALA A 9 3.61 2.46 -10.01
CA ALA A 9 4.01 1.77 -8.78
C ALA A 9 4.66 2.74 -7.79
N GLU A 10 5.52 3.63 -8.27
CA GLU A 10 6.15 4.64 -7.42
C GLU A 10 5.14 5.61 -6.84
N GLN A 11 4.15 6.01 -7.63
CA GLN A 11 3.08 6.88 -7.15
C GLN A 11 2.26 6.18 -6.06
N ILE A 12 1.94 4.90 -6.27
CA ILE A 12 1.20 4.13 -5.27
C ILE A 12 2.01 4.02 -3.98
N GLN A 13 3.31 3.77 -4.10
CA GLN A 13 4.18 3.68 -2.93
C GLN A 13 4.15 4.99 -2.13
N SER A 14 4.27 6.11 -2.81
CA SER A 14 4.24 7.42 -2.18
C SER A 14 2.90 7.69 -1.50
N ILE A 15 1.81 7.37 -2.18
CA ILE A 15 0.46 7.56 -1.64
C ILE A 15 0.27 6.71 -0.38
N LEU A 16 0.62 5.44 -0.46
CA LEU A 16 0.45 4.54 0.67
C LEU A 16 1.30 4.95 1.87
N SER A 17 2.53 5.38 1.61
CA SER A 17 3.41 5.86 2.68
C SER A 17 2.81 7.05 3.39
N THR A 18 2.24 8.00 2.64
CA THR A 18 1.59 9.17 3.21
C THR A 18 0.35 8.78 4.00
N LEU A 19 -0.48 7.90 3.45
CA LEU A 19 -1.69 7.46 4.13
C LEU A 19 -1.38 6.76 5.45
N LEU A 20 -0.41 5.88 5.44
CA LEU A 20 -0.03 5.14 6.65
C LEU A 20 0.58 6.05 7.70
N LEU A 21 1.26 7.10 7.27
CA LEU A 21 1.87 8.04 8.20
C LEU A 21 0.86 9.01 8.80
N ARG A 22 -0.10 9.49 8.01
CA ARG A 22 -0.93 10.63 8.39
C ARG A 22 -2.40 10.36 8.58
N GLU A 23 -2.95 9.38 7.89
CA GLU A 23 -4.40 9.23 7.83
C GLU A 23 -4.92 7.93 8.41
N VAL A 24 -4.06 6.99 8.73
CA VAL A 24 -4.46 5.74 9.37
C VAL A 24 -4.09 5.83 10.85
N SER A 25 -5.09 5.73 11.72
CA SER A 25 -4.89 5.89 13.16
C SER A 25 -4.69 4.57 13.90
N ASP A 26 -4.72 3.45 13.19
CA ASP A 26 -4.56 2.13 13.82
C ASP A 26 -3.15 2.01 14.41
N PRO A 27 -3.02 1.82 15.74
CA PRO A 27 -1.69 1.72 16.34
C PRO A 27 -0.85 0.56 15.84
N ARG A 28 -1.49 -0.48 15.28
CA ARG A 28 -0.75 -1.60 14.70
C ARG A 28 0.04 -1.20 13.46
N LEU A 29 -0.33 -0.07 12.83
CA LEU A 29 0.29 0.39 11.60
C LEU A 29 1.31 1.49 11.81
N LYS A 30 1.63 1.82 13.06
CA LYS A 30 2.69 2.78 13.35
C LYS A 30 4.04 2.23 12.91
N GLN A 31 4.83 3.10 12.29
CA GLN A 31 6.19 2.78 11.85
C GLN A 31 6.25 1.70 10.78
N VAL A 32 5.13 1.48 10.07
CA VAL A 32 5.13 0.61 8.90
C VAL A 32 5.71 1.37 7.71
N THR A 33 6.63 0.72 7.02
CA THR A 33 7.28 1.29 5.84
C THR A 33 6.91 0.45 4.62
N VAL A 34 6.50 1.12 3.54
CA VAL A 34 6.32 0.46 2.25
C VAL A 34 7.68 0.47 1.56
N THR A 35 8.25 -0.69 1.35
CA THR A 35 9.59 -0.81 0.78
C THR A 35 9.58 -0.95 -0.74
N SER A 36 8.53 -1.52 -1.31
CA SER A 36 8.40 -1.60 -2.76
C SER A 36 6.95 -1.85 -3.14
N VAL A 37 6.62 -1.48 -4.36
CA VAL A 37 5.32 -1.77 -4.98
C VAL A 37 5.60 -2.32 -6.36
N LYS A 38 5.00 -3.47 -6.69
CA LYS A 38 5.09 -4.06 -8.02
C LYS A 38 3.70 -4.28 -8.57
N LEU A 39 3.50 -3.92 -9.82
CA LEU A 39 2.23 -4.10 -10.51
C LEU A 39 2.35 -5.24 -11.52
N ASP A 40 1.25 -5.98 -11.71
CA ASP A 40 1.19 -6.93 -12.81
C ASP A 40 1.03 -6.18 -14.14
N VAL A 41 1.13 -6.91 -15.24
CA VAL A 41 1.11 -6.32 -16.58
C VAL A 41 -0.18 -5.52 -16.82
N GLU A 42 -1.29 -6.00 -16.31
CA GLU A 42 -2.59 -5.35 -16.53
C GLU A 42 -2.94 -4.34 -15.45
N MET A 43 -2.04 -4.15 -14.47
CA MET A 43 -2.24 -3.23 -13.35
C MET A 43 -3.49 -3.56 -12.52
N GLN A 44 -3.85 -4.82 -12.45
CA GLN A 44 -5.00 -5.27 -11.66
C GLN A 44 -4.62 -5.60 -10.22
N TYR A 45 -3.37 -5.95 -9.99
CA TYR A 45 -2.87 -6.34 -8.67
C TYR A 45 -1.58 -5.59 -8.37
N ALA A 46 -1.48 -5.11 -7.15
CA ALA A 46 -0.26 -4.48 -6.66
C ALA A 46 0.28 -5.32 -5.51
N THR A 47 1.51 -5.78 -5.65
CA THR A 47 2.20 -6.47 -4.56
C THR A 47 3.00 -5.44 -3.79
N ILE A 48 2.66 -5.24 -2.52
CA ILE A 48 3.20 -4.18 -1.70
C ILE A 48 4.03 -4.80 -0.59
N GLN A 49 5.34 -4.63 -0.68
CA GLN A 49 6.26 -5.10 0.35
C GLN A 49 6.28 -4.09 1.49
N VAL A 50 6.06 -4.58 2.69
CA VAL A 50 6.06 -3.74 3.88
C VAL A 50 7.01 -4.29 4.93
N ASN A 51 7.46 -3.42 5.80
CA ASN A 51 8.24 -3.78 6.97
C ASN A 51 7.85 -2.84 8.10
N ALA A 52 8.18 -3.19 9.32
CA ALA A 52 7.89 -2.33 10.47
C ALA A 52 9.09 -2.33 11.38
N LEU A 53 9.31 -1.19 12.02
CA LEU A 53 10.36 -1.09 12.99
C LEU A 53 10.07 -2.06 14.16
N GLY A 54 11.07 -2.79 14.55
CA GLY A 54 10.96 -3.88 15.50
C GLY A 54 11.31 -5.17 14.81
N ASP A 55 10.91 -6.28 15.35
CA ASP A 55 11.26 -7.57 14.80
C ASP A 55 10.03 -8.24 14.14
N GLU A 56 10.23 -9.47 13.73
CA GLU A 56 9.19 -10.23 13.06
C GLU A 56 7.99 -10.53 13.95
N SER A 57 8.12 -10.32 15.26
CA SER A 57 6.98 -10.53 16.15
C SER A 57 5.82 -9.60 15.87
N ARG A 58 6.09 -8.48 15.18
CA ARG A 58 5.04 -7.53 14.81
C ARG A 58 4.32 -7.89 13.52
N GLN A 59 4.80 -8.89 12.80
CA GLN A 59 4.27 -9.21 11.48
C GLN A 59 2.76 -9.47 11.49
N ASP A 60 2.30 -10.33 12.37
CA ASP A 60 0.90 -10.73 12.39
C ASP A 60 -0.03 -9.55 12.68
N GLU A 61 0.33 -8.70 13.64
CA GLU A 61 -0.51 -7.55 13.97
C GLU A 61 -0.50 -6.50 12.87
N VAL A 62 0.64 -6.29 12.22
CA VAL A 62 0.75 -5.35 11.11
C VAL A 62 -0.08 -5.83 9.94
N MET A 63 0.05 -7.10 9.58
CA MET A 63 -0.69 -7.66 8.46
C MET A 63 -2.19 -7.64 8.71
N ALA A 64 -2.62 -7.91 9.95
CA ALA A 64 -4.04 -7.81 10.29
C ALA A 64 -4.54 -6.37 10.18
N GLY A 65 -3.74 -5.40 10.62
CA GLY A 65 -4.10 -4.00 10.49
C GLY A 65 -4.21 -3.54 9.05
N LEU A 66 -3.29 -3.97 8.21
CA LEU A 66 -3.32 -3.66 6.78
C LEU A 66 -4.54 -4.29 6.11
N ASP A 67 -4.87 -5.51 6.48
CA ASP A 67 -6.04 -6.17 5.92
C ASP A 67 -7.32 -5.39 6.24
N ARG A 68 -7.44 -4.90 7.46
CA ARG A 68 -8.59 -4.08 7.84
C ARG A 68 -8.63 -2.74 7.12
N ALA A 69 -7.48 -2.12 6.90
CA ALA A 69 -7.40 -0.82 6.24
C ALA A 69 -7.45 -0.91 4.72
N LYS A 70 -7.40 -2.11 4.16
CA LYS A 70 -7.22 -2.34 2.73
C LYS A 70 -8.24 -1.61 1.86
N GLY A 71 -9.50 -1.68 2.23
CA GLY A 71 -10.56 -1.02 1.47
C GLY A 71 -10.41 0.50 1.45
N PHE A 72 -10.11 1.08 2.61
CA PHE A 72 -9.85 2.50 2.72
C PHE A 72 -8.64 2.90 1.87
N LEU A 73 -7.54 2.16 2.02
CA LEU A 73 -6.32 2.46 1.29
C LEU A 73 -6.54 2.39 -0.23
N ARG A 74 -7.26 1.37 -0.68
CA ARG A 74 -7.56 1.23 -2.10
C ARG A 74 -8.37 2.39 -2.64
N ARG A 75 -9.39 2.82 -1.89
CA ARG A 75 -10.21 3.96 -2.30
C ARG A 75 -9.40 5.24 -2.39
N GLU A 76 -8.51 5.46 -1.43
CA GLU A 76 -7.68 6.66 -1.43
C GLU A 76 -6.66 6.66 -2.57
N VAL A 77 -6.10 5.49 -2.88
CA VAL A 77 -5.23 5.36 -4.04
C VAL A 77 -5.98 5.72 -5.32
N SER A 78 -7.19 5.19 -5.46
CA SER A 78 -8.04 5.47 -6.62
C SER A 78 -8.29 6.97 -6.78
N LYS A 79 -8.65 7.64 -5.69
CA LYS A 79 -8.92 9.07 -5.69
C LYS A 79 -7.69 9.89 -6.06
N ARG A 80 -6.55 9.56 -5.48
CA ARG A 80 -5.33 10.35 -5.67
C ARG A 80 -4.70 10.13 -7.03
N LEU A 81 -4.85 8.94 -7.60
CA LEU A 81 -4.42 8.68 -8.97
C LEU A 81 -5.45 9.11 -10.01
N LYS A 82 -6.66 9.48 -9.56
CA LYS A 82 -7.76 9.88 -10.45
C LYS A 82 -8.11 8.77 -11.44
N ILE A 83 -8.15 7.54 -10.94
CA ILE A 83 -8.54 6.38 -11.73
C ILE A 83 -9.80 5.76 -11.14
N ARG A 84 -10.55 5.05 -11.99
CA ARG A 84 -11.82 4.47 -11.57
C ARG A 84 -11.60 3.29 -10.60
N ASN A 85 -10.68 2.41 -10.95
CA ASN A 85 -10.41 1.22 -10.16
C ASN A 85 -8.92 1.12 -9.88
N ALA A 86 -8.56 1.27 -8.61
CA ALA A 86 -7.18 1.04 -8.19
C ALA A 86 -6.89 -0.46 -8.24
N PRO A 87 -5.61 -0.85 -8.41
CA PRO A 87 -5.24 -2.25 -8.29
C PRO A 87 -5.62 -2.81 -6.93
N GLU A 88 -5.87 -4.11 -6.89
CA GLU A 88 -6.06 -4.78 -5.61
C GLU A 88 -4.73 -4.80 -4.87
N LEU A 89 -4.77 -4.42 -3.59
CA LEU A 89 -3.55 -4.29 -2.79
C LEU A 89 -3.25 -5.60 -2.08
N ASN A 90 -2.11 -6.19 -2.37
CA ASN A 90 -1.65 -7.42 -1.72
C ASN A 90 -0.39 -7.12 -0.93
N PHE A 91 -0.53 -7.08 0.39
CA PHE A 91 0.57 -6.74 1.27
C PHE A 91 1.39 -7.98 1.60
N LYS A 92 2.71 -7.83 1.54
CA LYS A 92 3.68 -8.88 1.87
C LYS A 92 4.68 -8.33 2.86
N TRP A 93 5.02 -9.16 3.85
CA TRP A 93 6.04 -8.80 4.86
C TRP A 93 7.44 -8.94 4.33
#